data_fbbe1457f19f31fed71d1e852e4dc45d
#
_entry.id   fbbe1457f19f31fed71d1e852e4dc45d
#
_cell.length_a   1.000
_cell.length_b   1.000
_cell.length_c   1.000
_cell.angle_alpha   90.00
_cell.angle_beta   90.00
_cell.angle_gamma   90.00
#
_symmetry.space_group_name_H-M   'P 1'
#
loop_
_entity.id
_entity.type
_entity.pdbx_description
1 polymer ?
#
loop_
_entity_poly.entity_id
_entity_poly.type
_entity_poly.pdbx_seq_one_letter_code
_entity_poly.pdbx_strand_id
1 'polypeptide(L)'
;QLMWLCNTYILIRNNISEEINQILYTGMEDEAITRLNKTPKGTNIKGEAATDSITEITYLEEGLYNLGYYISIEDVDSIASTLLLEHKISSDFILNLINPKTGKVLQQSKKGNFCLWNAIHSKEIPIRTDLSQTVQMLLVNPHWSIFARMGILLLSTAVMVVFAFIGLFYQIKIIITERKIARLKEDFSYAMIHDMKTPISSAIMCTSRLHSGKLDDKPEIKNHYFTIVENELEHLLALSNKVLTLAKLEQHKLEMNKKEVPLSPMIEDLIEKFTIKTEKTIHFTTDLKTEKVYADEEFLKEAISNLIDNAIKYSKESVKINISSSSDANHDIINIYDNGIGIPQKDQKKIFEKFERASAIKQTRKGGPSGFGLGLNYVYQVMEAHEGRVYINSIEGEFSEFSLLIPKIIESYD
;
A
#
# COMPACT_ATOMS: atom_id res chain seq x y z
N GLN A 1 -6.80 -13.50 -18.72
CA GLN A 1 -8.03 -12.69 -18.69
C GLN A 1 -8.37 -12.12 -20.08
N LEU A 2 -7.42 -11.50 -20.79
CA LEU A 2 -7.66 -10.92 -22.11
C LEU A 2 -8.15 -11.98 -23.12
N MET A 3 -7.52 -13.16 -23.12
CA MET A 3 -7.92 -14.30 -23.94
C MET A 3 -9.34 -14.81 -23.59
N TRP A 4 -9.69 -14.82 -22.31
CA TRP A 4 -11.02 -15.20 -21.85
C TRP A 4 -12.08 -14.18 -22.25
N LEU A 5 -11.81 -12.89 -22.16
CA LEU A 5 -12.70 -11.82 -22.64
C LEU A 5 -12.93 -11.92 -24.16
N CYS A 6 -11.88 -12.17 -24.94
CA CYS A 6 -12.00 -12.40 -26.39
C CYS A 6 -12.87 -13.61 -26.71
N ASN A 7 -12.68 -14.72 -26.03
CA ASN A 7 -13.48 -15.93 -26.21
C ASN A 7 -14.96 -15.68 -25.84
N THR A 8 -15.21 -14.95 -24.75
CA THR A 8 -16.58 -14.60 -24.34
C THR A 8 -17.26 -13.66 -25.37
N TYR A 9 -16.51 -12.69 -25.92
CA TYR A 9 -17.01 -11.83 -26.99
C TYR A 9 -17.44 -12.65 -28.23
N ILE A 10 -16.60 -13.58 -28.64
CA ILE A 10 -16.89 -14.48 -29.81
C ILE A 10 -18.11 -15.33 -29.50
N LEU A 11 -18.21 -15.91 -28.31
CA LEU A 11 -19.34 -16.73 -27.89
C LEU A 11 -20.67 -15.95 -27.95
N ILE A 12 -20.70 -14.75 -27.36
CA ILE A 12 -21.89 -13.88 -27.32
C ILE A 12 -22.26 -13.45 -28.75
N ARG A 13 -21.27 -13.13 -29.59
CA ARG A 13 -21.48 -12.79 -30.99
C ARG A 13 -22.14 -13.95 -31.76
N ASN A 14 -21.66 -15.17 -31.56
CA ASN A 14 -22.23 -16.37 -32.18
C ASN A 14 -23.66 -16.63 -31.68
N ASN A 15 -23.92 -16.47 -30.38
CA ASN A 15 -25.27 -16.60 -29.83
C ASN A 15 -26.24 -15.59 -30.45
N ILE A 16 -25.83 -14.32 -30.60
CA ILE A 16 -26.63 -13.29 -31.27
C ILE A 16 -26.87 -13.69 -32.73
N SER A 17 -25.89 -14.28 -33.44
CA SER A 17 -26.05 -14.76 -34.79
C SER A 17 -27.10 -15.85 -34.88
N GLU A 18 -27.17 -16.78 -33.96
CA GLU A 18 -28.23 -17.81 -33.92
C GLU A 18 -29.60 -17.20 -33.58
N GLU A 19 -29.66 -16.25 -32.65
CA GLU A 19 -30.90 -15.55 -32.29
C GLU A 19 -31.49 -14.80 -33.49
N ILE A 20 -30.67 -14.06 -34.25
CA ILE A 20 -31.17 -13.35 -35.46
C ILE A 20 -31.62 -14.29 -36.57
N ASN A 21 -31.04 -15.50 -36.67
CA ASN A 21 -31.55 -16.53 -37.59
C ASN A 21 -32.96 -16.95 -37.20
N GLN A 22 -33.21 -17.19 -35.92
CA GLN A 22 -34.54 -17.55 -35.42
C GLN A 22 -35.54 -16.40 -35.60
N ILE A 23 -35.13 -15.17 -35.27
CA ILE A 23 -35.98 -13.98 -35.44
C ILE A 23 -36.38 -13.77 -36.89
N LEU A 24 -35.43 -13.91 -37.82
CA LEU A 24 -35.73 -13.81 -39.25
C LEU A 24 -36.72 -14.89 -39.69
N TYR A 25 -36.49 -16.16 -39.28
CA TYR A 25 -37.37 -17.27 -39.64
C TYR A 25 -38.78 -17.06 -39.11
N THR A 26 -38.93 -16.73 -37.81
CA THR A 26 -40.23 -16.47 -37.17
C THR A 26 -40.93 -15.25 -37.82
N GLY A 27 -40.17 -14.16 -38.05
CA GLY A 27 -40.72 -12.95 -38.69
C GLY A 27 -41.25 -13.21 -40.12
N MET A 28 -40.57 -14.05 -40.88
CA MET A 28 -41.05 -14.46 -42.21
C MET A 28 -42.26 -15.40 -42.14
N GLU A 29 -42.28 -16.32 -41.15
CA GLU A 29 -43.38 -17.24 -40.91
C GLU A 29 -44.68 -16.49 -40.55
N ASP A 30 -44.59 -15.56 -39.57
CA ASP A 30 -45.72 -14.75 -39.12
C ASP A 30 -46.29 -13.86 -40.27
N GLU A 31 -45.40 -13.27 -41.05
CA GLU A 31 -45.81 -12.50 -42.24
C GLU A 31 -46.49 -13.38 -43.27
N ALA A 32 -45.92 -14.56 -43.58
CA ALA A 32 -46.51 -15.52 -44.52
C ALA A 32 -47.86 -16.03 -44.03
N ILE A 33 -48.04 -16.34 -42.77
CA ILE A 33 -49.32 -16.70 -42.13
C ILE A 33 -50.33 -15.55 -42.28
N THR A 34 -49.91 -14.32 -42.11
CA THR A 34 -50.75 -13.13 -42.22
C THR A 34 -51.28 -13.01 -43.67
N ARG A 35 -50.46 -13.27 -44.67
CA ARG A 35 -50.87 -13.31 -46.08
C ARG A 35 -51.76 -14.52 -46.44
N LEU A 36 -51.45 -15.68 -45.88
CA LEU A 36 -52.27 -16.90 -46.04
C LEU A 36 -53.68 -16.66 -45.49
N ASN A 37 -53.87 -15.98 -44.38
CA ASN A 37 -55.23 -15.66 -43.88
C ASN A 37 -56.04 -14.70 -44.79
N LYS A 38 -55.39 -14.02 -45.74
CA LYS A 38 -56.04 -13.18 -46.77
C LYS A 38 -56.45 -13.95 -47.99
N THR A 39 -56.01 -15.22 -48.11
CA THR A 39 -56.37 -16.08 -49.26
C THR A 39 -57.81 -16.62 -49.11
N PRO A 40 -58.51 -17.03 -50.23
CA PRO A 40 -59.81 -17.61 -50.14
C PRO A 40 -59.84 -18.90 -49.29
N LYS A 41 -60.90 -19.08 -48.50
CA LYS A 41 -61.08 -20.30 -47.69
C LYS A 41 -61.08 -21.58 -48.60
N GLY A 42 -60.19 -22.52 -48.24
CA GLY A 42 -60.04 -23.78 -48.95
C GLY A 42 -58.86 -23.83 -49.94
N THR A 43 -58.03 -22.78 -49.94
CA THR A 43 -56.78 -22.77 -50.71
C THR A 43 -55.81 -23.80 -50.07
N ASN A 44 -55.38 -24.78 -50.85
CA ASN A 44 -54.46 -25.81 -50.42
C ASN A 44 -53.07 -25.54 -51.04
N ILE A 45 -52.08 -25.15 -50.20
CA ILE A 45 -50.71 -25.00 -50.63
C ILE A 45 -50.00 -26.34 -50.42
N LYS A 46 -49.59 -26.98 -51.51
CA LYS A 46 -48.81 -28.23 -51.44
C LYS A 46 -47.36 -27.91 -51.10
N GLY A 47 -46.93 -28.33 -49.88
CA GLY A 47 -45.52 -28.35 -49.49
C GLY A 47 -44.93 -29.74 -49.72
N GLU A 48 -43.69 -29.82 -50.08
CA GLU A 48 -42.88 -31.04 -50.04
C GLU A 48 -42.06 -31.09 -48.76
N ALA A 49 -41.51 -32.25 -48.39
CA ALA A 49 -40.67 -32.38 -47.18
C ALA A 49 -39.47 -31.50 -47.31
N ALA A 50 -39.14 -30.77 -46.18
CA ALA A 50 -37.97 -29.91 -46.07
C ALA A 50 -36.67 -30.69 -46.40
N THR A 51 -35.81 -30.07 -47.16
CA THR A 51 -34.47 -30.58 -47.51
C THR A 51 -33.41 -29.66 -46.83
N ASP A 52 -32.13 -30.04 -46.83
CA ASP A 52 -31.07 -29.25 -46.24
C ASP A 52 -30.98 -27.80 -46.79
N SER A 53 -31.48 -27.57 -48.02
CA SER A 53 -31.40 -26.28 -48.71
C SER A 53 -32.75 -25.57 -48.83
N ILE A 54 -33.87 -26.25 -48.66
CA ILE A 54 -35.24 -25.74 -48.89
C ILE A 54 -36.05 -26.03 -47.61
N THR A 55 -36.45 -24.97 -46.91
CA THR A 55 -37.23 -25.05 -45.68
C THR A 55 -38.73 -25.04 -45.92
N GLU A 56 -39.53 -25.39 -44.91
CA GLU A 56 -41.02 -25.35 -45.02
C GLU A 56 -41.52 -23.96 -45.42
N ILE A 57 -40.88 -22.91 -44.93
CA ILE A 57 -41.23 -21.53 -45.25
C ILE A 57 -40.98 -21.22 -46.73
N THR A 58 -39.99 -21.84 -47.39
CA THR A 58 -39.72 -21.66 -48.80
C THR A 58 -40.87 -22.19 -49.66
N TYR A 59 -41.43 -23.37 -49.32
CA TYR A 59 -42.58 -23.92 -50.03
C TYR A 59 -43.84 -23.08 -49.81
N LEU A 60 -44.03 -22.55 -48.59
CA LEU A 60 -45.15 -21.67 -48.30
C LEU A 60 -45.04 -20.36 -49.11
N GLU A 61 -43.87 -19.75 -49.14
CA GLU A 61 -43.60 -18.53 -49.95
C GLU A 61 -43.77 -18.74 -51.45
N GLU A 62 -43.32 -19.87 -51.98
CA GLU A 62 -43.52 -20.23 -53.36
C GLU A 62 -45.03 -20.41 -53.72
N GLY A 63 -45.77 -21.07 -52.80
CA GLY A 63 -47.21 -21.26 -52.97
C GLY A 63 -47.97 -19.92 -52.93
N LEU A 64 -47.64 -19.04 -51.99
CA LEU A 64 -48.24 -17.70 -51.88
C LEU A 64 -47.91 -16.84 -53.10
N TYR A 65 -46.68 -16.89 -53.62
CA TYR A 65 -46.26 -16.18 -54.82
C TYR A 65 -47.07 -16.63 -56.02
N ASN A 66 -47.24 -17.93 -56.20
CA ASN A 66 -48.01 -18.48 -57.31
C ASN A 66 -49.50 -18.09 -57.27
N LEU A 67 -49.98 -17.72 -56.08
CA LEU A 67 -51.37 -17.19 -55.92
C LEU A 67 -51.42 -15.67 -56.06
N GLY A 68 -50.28 -14.98 -56.32
CA GLY A 68 -50.21 -13.54 -56.51
C GLY A 68 -49.99 -12.74 -55.20
N TYR A 69 -49.69 -13.42 -54.06
CA TYR A 69 -49.37 -12.79 -52.75
C TYR A 69 -47.88 -12.72 -52.57
N TYR A 70 -47.28 -11.58 -52.84
CA TYR A 70 -45.84 -11.36 -52.75
C TYR A 70 -45.43 -11.04 -51.32
N ILE A 71 -44.18 -11.39 -50.88
CA ILE A 71 -43.60 -11.06 -49.60
C ILE A 71 -43.44 -9.53 -49.43
N SER A 72 -43.82 -9.02 -48.28
CA SER A 72 -43.60 -7.63 -47.91
C SER A 72 -42.41 -7.54 -46.97
N ILE A 73 -41.27 -7.06 -47.49
CA ILE A 73 -40.06 -6.87 -46.70
C ILE A 73 -40.29 -5.84 -45.56
N GLU A 74 -41.21 -4.89 -45.77
CA GLU A 74 -41.57 -3.86 -44.75
C GLU A 74 -42.37 -4.48 -43.59
N ASP A 75 -43.28 -5.42 -43.86
CA ASP A 75 -44.04 -6.13 -42.85
C ASP A 75 -43.13 -7.07 -42.03
N VAL A 76 -42.23 -7.79 -42.73
CA VAL A 76 -41.17 -8.60 -42.03
C VAL A 76 -40.27 -7.72 -41.18
N ASP A 77 -39.88 -6.52 -41.63
CA ASP A 77 -39.06 -5.56 -40.85
C ASP A 77 -39.79 -5.11 -39.57
N SER A 78 -41.09 -4.85 -39.66
CA SER A 78 -41.92 -4.47 -38.50
C SER A 78 -42.00 -5.60 -37.48
N ILE A 79 -42.26 -6.84 -37.91
CA ILE A 79 -42.35 -8.03 -37.04
C ILE A 79 -40.95 -8.29 -36.41
N ALA A 80 -39.90 -8.28 -37.22
CA ALA A 80 -38.53 -8.50 -36.75
C ALA A 80 -38.09 -7.42 -35.77
N SER A 81 -38.52 -6.16 -35.94
CA SER A 81 -38.28 -5.09 -34.98
C SER A 81 -38.83 -5.40 -33.57
N THR A 82 -40.06 -5.94 -33.52
CA THR A 82 -40.73 -6.33 -32.29
C THR A 82 -40.01 -7.51 -31.63
N LEU A 83 -39.68 -8.53 -32.39
CA LEU A 83 -38.95 -9.72 -31.91
C LEU A 83 -37.54 -9.38 -31.40
N LEU A 84 -36.81 -8.47 -32.09
CA LEU A 84 -35.50 -7.99 -31.60
C LEU A 84 -35.59 -7.30 -30.26
N LEU A 85 -36.64 -6.51 -30.02
CA LEU A 85 -36.86 -5.86 -28.70
C LEU A 85 -37.18 -6.90 -27.61
N GLU A 86 -37.99 -7.90 -27.88
CA GLU A 86 -38.29 -9.00 -26.97
C GLU A 86 -37.03 -9.78 -26.56
N HIS A 87 -36.14 -10.03 -27.53
CA HIS A 87 -34.85 -10.68 -27.32
C HIS A 87 -33.77 -9.74 -26.73
N LYS A 88 -34.13 -8.48 -26.43
CA LYS A 88 -33.22 -7.46 -25.85
C LYS A 88 -32.01 -7.17 -26.76
N ILE A 89 -32.17 -7.23 -28.05
CA ILE A 89 -31.17 -6.88 -29.05
C ILE A 89 -31.41 -5.43 -29.48
N SER A 90 -30.71 -4.48 -28.88
CA SER A 90 -30.84 -3.03 -29.16
C SER A 90 -29.83 -2.59 -30.21
N SER A 91 -29.94 -3.11 -31.41
CA SER A 91 -29.08 -2.76 -32.55
C SER A 91 -29.91 -2.53 -33.80
N ASP A 92 -29.47 -1.62 -34.66
CA ASP A 92 -30.11 -1.42 -35.95
C ASP A 92 -29.93 -2.65 -36.82
N PHE A 93 -30.93 -2.94 -37.65
CA PHE A 93 -30.87 -4.05 -38.60
C PHE A 93 -31.45 -3.65 -39.96
N ILE A 94 -31.09 -4.44 -40.97
CA ILE A 94 -31.53 -4.28 -42.36
C ILE A 94 -31.91 -5.64 -42.88
N LEU A 95 -33.08 -5.72 -43.54
CA LEU A 95 -33.45 -6.89 -44.30
C LEU A 95 -33.13 -6.66 -45.80
N ASN A 96 -32.46 -7.62 -46.38
CA ASN A 96 -32.10 -7.63 -47.77
C ASN A 96 -32.78 -8.81 -48.49
N LEU A 97 -33.47 -8.52 -49.57
CA LEU A 97 -33.84 -9.49 -50.54
C LEU A 97 -32.72 -9.58 -51.56
N ILE A 98 -32.08 -10.74 -51.68
CA ILE A 98 -30.86 -10.94 -52.46
C ILE A 98 -31.10 -11.98 -53.54
N ASN A 99 -30.47 -11.80 -54.71
CA ASN A 99 -30.30 -12.88 -55.65
C ASN A 99 -28.97 -13.59 -55.36
N PRO A 100 -28.98 -14.81 -54.77
CA PRO A 100 -27.76 -15.48 -54.34
C PRO A 100 -26.81 -15.85 -55.48
N LYS A 101 -27.34 -16.00 -56.73
CA LYS A 101 -26.52 -16.32 -57.90
C LYS A 101 -25.69 -15.12 -58.38
N THR A 102 -26.20 -13.91 -58.21
CA THR A 102 -25.54 -12.69 -58.69
C THR A 102 -24.98 -11.82 -57.53
N GLY A 103 -25.34 -12.12 -56.29
CA GLY A 103 -25.02 -11.30 -55.11
C GLY A 103 -25.72 -9.93 -55.07
N LYS A 104 -26.66 -9.69 -56.01
CA LYS A 104 -27.33 -8.38 -56.16
C LYS A 104 -28.48 -8.27 -55.16
N VAL A 105 -28.50 -7.19 -54.39
CA VAL A 105 -29.63 -6.82 -53.52
C VAL A 105 -30.76 -6.31 -54.42
N LEU A 106 -31.90 -6.98 -54.38
CA LEU A 106 -33.10 -6.65 -55.15
C LEU A 106 -33.97 -5.63 -54.45
N GLN A 107 -34.15 -5.80 -53.13
CA GLN A 107 -34.90 -4.90 -52.27
C GLN A 107 -34.27 -4.84 -50.92
N GLN A 108 -34.40 -3.69 -50.22
CA GLN A 108 -33.87 -3.46 -48.90
C GLN A 108 -34.93 -2.77 -48.05
N SER A 109 -35.08 -3.20 -46.76
CA SER A 109 -36.10 -2.65 -45.88
C SER A 109 -35.82 -1.17 -45.49
N LYS A 110 -34.56 -0.80 -45.36
CA LYS A 110 -34.13 0.56 -45.00
C LYS A 110 -33.11 1.09 -45.99
N LYS A 111 -33.34 2.29 -46.52
CA LYS A 111 -32.41 2.97 -47.41
C LYS A 111 -31.50 3.88 -46.58
N GLY A 112 -30.18 3.69 -46.66
CA GLY A 112 -29.19 4.52 -45.96
C GLY A 112 -27.77 4.01 -46.14
N ASN A 113 -26.78 4.86 -45.83
CA ASN A 113 -25.38 4.45 -45.75
C ASN A 113 -25.12 3.87 -44.36
N PHE A 114 -25.21 2.56 -44.24
CA PHE A 114 -24.90 1.86 -42.99
C PHE A 114 -23.45 1.40 -42.99
N CYS A 115 -22.76 1.58 -41.87
CA CYS A 115 -21.43 1.03 -41.67
C CYS A 115 -21.56 -0.48 -41.44
N LEU A 116 -21.28 -1.27 -42.46
CA LEU A 116 -21.37 -2.74 -42.40
C LEU A 116 -20.11 -3.37 -41.77
N TRP A 117 -19.15 -2.56 -41.30
CA TRP A 117 -17.97 -3.06 -40.65
C TRP A 117 -18.37 -3.80 -39.36
N ASN A 118 -18.04 -5.11 -39.30
CA ASN A 118 -18.38 -5.99 -38.19
C ASN A 118 -19.90 -6.29 -38.00
N ALA A 119 -20.73 -6.08 -39.03
CA ALA A 119 -22.13 -6.52 -38.99
C ALA A 119 -22.23 -8.03 -38.74
N ILE A 120 -23.33 -8.47 -38.12
CA ILE A 120 -23.66 -9.89 -37.98
C ILE A 120 -24.68 -10.22 -39.08
N HIS A 121 -24.35 -11.21 -39.88
CA HIS A 121 -25.20 -11.68 -40.95
C HIS A 121 -25.99 -12.90 -40.48
N SER A 122 -27.30 -12.93 -40.73
CA SER A 122 -28.10 -14.16 -40.61
C SER A 122 -27.78 -15.14 -41.73
N LYS A 123 -28.22 -16.38 -41.54
CA LYS A 123 -28.32 -17.31 -42.65
C LYS A 123 -29.28 -16.75 -43.72
N GLU A 124 -29.02 -17.02 -44.96
CA GLU A 124 -29.93 -16.71 -46.05
C GLU A 124 -31.10 -17.71 -46.07
N ILE A 125 -32.34 -17.20 -46.06
CA ILE A 125 -33.54 -18.01 -46.12
C ILE A 125 -34.10 -17.91 -47.56
N PRO A 126 -34.10 -18.98 -48.33
CA PRO A 126 -34.66 -18.95 -49.69
C PRO A 126 -36.19 -18.80 -49.66
N ILE A 127 -36.71 -17.94 -50.54
CA ILE A 127 -38.17 -17.74 -50.75
C ILE A 127 -38.66 -18.30 -52.07
N ARG A 128 -37.74 -18.89 -52.84
CA ARG A 128 -38.02 -19.58 -54.09
C ARG A 128 -37.36 -20.95 -54.07
N THR A 129 -38.08 -21.94 -54.64
CA THR A 129 -37.58 -23.32 -54.76
C THR A 129 -36.42 -23.42 -55.72
N ASP A 130 -36.35 -22.52 -56.76
CA ASP A 130 -35.22 -22.41 -57.70
C ASP A 130 -34.00 -21.68 -57.16
N LEU A 131 -34.04 -21.28 -55.89
CA LEU A 131 -33.00 -20.51 -55.19
C LEU A 131 -32.65 -19.19 -55.90
N SER A 132 -33.61 -18.56 -56.57
CA SER A 132 -33.39 -17.28 -57.27
C SER A 132 -33.43 -16.06 -56.32
N GLN A 133 -34.08 -16.19 -55.17
CA GLN A 133 -34.25 -15.12 -54.19
C GLN A 133 -34.13 -15.66 -52.78
N THR A 134 -33.37 -14.94 -51.96
CA THR A 134 -33.18 -15.22 -50.53
C THR A 134 -33.39 -13.94 -49.69
N VAL A 135 -33.84 -14.10 -48.46
CA VAL A 135 -33.92 -13.01 -47.49
C VAL A 135 -32.81 -13.19 -46.46
N GLN A 136 -32.09 -12.12 -46.16
CA GLN A 136 -31.02 -12.08 -45.18
C GLN A 136 -31.21 -10.88 -44.27
N MET A 137 -30.98 -11.08 -42.98
CA MET A 137 -30.92 -10.00 -41.96
C MET A 137 -29.48 -9.65 -41.67
N LEU A 138 -29.18 -8.35 -41.67
CA LEU A 138 -27.89 -7.79 -41.23
C LEU A 138 -28.13 -6.96 -40.01
N LEU A 139 -27.52 -7.36 -38.88
CA LEU A 139 -27.49 -6.58 -37.66
C LEU A 139 -26.31 -5.61 -37.73
N VAL A 140 -26.62 -4.31 -37.72
CA VAL A 140 -25.64 -3.23 -37.85
C VAL A 140 -25.19 -2.79 -36.47
N ASN A 141 -23.89 -2.53 -36.28
CA ASN A 141 -23.30 -2.07 -35.02
C ASN A 141 -23.65 -2.94 -33.78
N PRO A 142 -23.42 -4.26 -33.82
CA PRO A 142 -23.82 -5.19 -32.76
C PRO A 142 -23.06 -4.97 -31.44
N HIS A 143 -22.05 -4.10 -31.45
CA HIS A 143 -21.15 -3.89 -30.29
C HIS A 143 -21.90 -3.56 -29.01
N TRP A 144 -22.92 -2.68 -29.11
CA TRP A 144 -23.67 -2.26 -27.92
C TRP A 144 -24.42 -3.43 -27.27
N SER A 145 -25.07 -4.24 -28.08
CA SER A 145 -25.81 -5.44 -27.61
C SER A 145 -24.85 -6.48 -27.01
N ILE A 146 -23.65 -6.64 -27.58
CA ILE A 146 -22.63 -7.55 -27.08
C ILE A 146 -22.10 -7.02 -25.74
N PHE A 147 -21.71 -5.73 -25.64
CA PHE A 147 -21.20 -5.13 -24.41
C PHE A 147 -22.25 -5.09 -23.29
N ALA A 148 -23.53 -4.86 -23.60
CA ALA A 148 -24.59 -4.92 -22.61
C ALA A 148 -24.69 -6.31 -21.96
N ARG A 149 -24.55 -7.39 -22.76
CA ARG A 149 -24.53 -8.79 -22.24
C ARG A 149 -23.22 -9.12 -21.48
N MET A 150 -22.11 -8.43 -21.77
CA MET A 150 -20.82 -8.58 -21.08
C MET A 150 -20.72 -7.71 -19.82
N GLY A 151 -21.66 -6.82 -19.51
CA GLY A 151 -21.53 -5.76 -18.50
C GLY A 151 -21.09 -6.25 -17.13
N ILE A 152 -21.70 -7.30 -16.59
CA ILE A 152 -21.34 -7.87 -15.27
C ILE A 152 -19.91 -8.44 -15.31
N LEU A 153 -19.51 -9.09 -16.38
CA LEU A 153 -18.17 -9.66 -16.54
C LEU A 153 -17.11 -8.57 -16.64
N LEU A 154 -17.38 -7.50 -17.39
CA LEU A 154 -16.50 -6.34 -17.49
C LEU A 154 -16.34 -5.63 -16.13
N LEU A 155 -17.44 -5.47 -15.40
CA LEU A 155 -17.41 -4.88 -14.06
C LEU A 155 -16.57 -5.73 -13.09
N SER A 156 -16.78 -7.05 -13.07
CA SER A 156 -16.03 -7.95 -12.20
C SER A 156 -14.53 -7.96 -12.52
N THR A 157 -14.17 -7.92 -13.80
CA THR A 157 -12.75 -7.85 -14.22
C THR A 157 -12.13 -6.50 -13.84
N ALA A 158 -12.85 -5.39 -13.99
CA ALA A 158 -12.39 -4.07 -13.57
C ALA A 158 -12.13 -4.02 -12.06
N VAL A 159 -13.04 -4.54 -11.25
CA VAL A 159 -12.88 -4.64 -9.79
C VAL A 159 -11.65 -5.48 -9.44
N MET A 160 -11.45 -6.63 -10.08
CA MET A 160 -10.30 -7.50 -9.84
C MET A 160 -8.97 -6.81 -10.18
N VAL A 161 -8.93 -6.04 -11.27
CA VAL A 161 -7.74 -5.26 -11.66
C VAL A 161 -7.43 -4.18 -10.62
N VAL A 162 -8.44 -3.47 -10.12
CA VAL A 162 -8.27 -2.47 -9.05
C VAL A 162 -7.69 -3.12 -7.79
N PHE A 163 -8.22 -4.28 -7.36
CA PHE A 163 -7.66 -5.00 -6.21
C PHE A 163 -6.21 -5.43 -6.43
N ALA A 164 -5.86 -5.89 -7.64
CA ALA A 164 -4.48 -6.24 -7.97
C ALA A 164 -3.53 -5.03 -7.86
N PHE A 165 -3.93 -3.86 -8.35
CA PHE A 165 -3.15 -2.62 -8.22
C PHE A 165 -2.99 -2.18 -6.76
N ILE A 166 -4.07 -2.26 -5.96
CA ILE A 166 -4.01 -1.96 -4.52
C ILE A 166 -3.02 -2.91 -3.83
N GLY A 167 -3.11 -4.22 -4.10
CA GLY A 167 -2.19 -5.22 -3.56
C GLY A 167 -0.73 -4.94 -3.92
N LEU A 168 -0.45 -4.62 -5.18
CA LEU A 168 0.88 -4.24 -5.67
C LEU A 168 1.42 -2.99 -4.95
N PHE A 169 0.58 -1.97 -4.78
CA PHE A 169 0.96 -0.75 -4.08
C PHE A 169 1.36 -1.03 -2.62
N TYR A 170 0.57 -1.85 -1.90
CA TYR A 170 0.91 -2.26 -0.54
C TYR A 170 2.18 -3.09 -0.47
N GLN A 171 2.39 -4.04 -1.38
CA GLN A 171 3.63 -4.84 -1.45
C GLN A 171 4.86 -3.96 -1.67
N ILE A 172 4.80 -3.00 -2.60
CA ILE A 172 5.90 -2.06 -2.86
C ILE A 172 6.20 -1.24 -1.60
N LYS A 173 5.18 -0.73 -0.91
CA LYS A 173 5.34 0.02 0.34
C LYS A 173 6.02 -0.82 1.42
N ILE A 174 5.62 -2.08 1.61
CA ILE A 174 6.24 -3.01 2.56
C ILE A 174 7.71 -3.21 2.21
N ILE A 175 8.04 -3.54 0.96
CA ILE A 175 9.42 -3.79 0.51
C ILE A 175 10.31 -2.56 0.73
N ILE A 176 9.80 -1.34 0.45
CA ILE A 176 10.56 -0.10 0.68
C ILE A 176 10.84 0.08 2.17
N THR A 177 9.85 -0.18 3.03
CA THR A 177 9.98 -0.06 4.48
C THR A 177 10.98 -1.08 5.03
N GLU A 178 10.87 -2.35 4.62
CA GLU A 178 11.81 -3.41 5.01
C GLU A 178 13.24 -3.10 4.58
N ARG A 179 13.44 -2.62 3.35
CA ARG A 179 14.76 -2.20 2.88
C ARG A 179 15.34 -1.03 3.68
N LYS A 180 14.48 -0.08 4.10
CA LYS A 180 14.91 1.03 4.95
C LYS A 180 15.40 0.49 6.31
N ILE A 181 14.62 -0.38 6.95
CA ILE A 181 14.97 -1.00 8.24
C ILE A 181 16.25 -1.83 8.12
N ALA A 182 16.38 -2.63 7.06
CA ALA A 182 17.58 -3.43 6.82
C ALA A 182 18.84 -2.56 6.69
N ARG A 183 18.78 -1.46 5.94
CA ARG A 183 19.89 -0.49 5.80
C ARG A 183 20.24 0.16 7.13
N LEU A 184 19.22 0.61 7.89
CA LEU A 184 19.45 1.21 9.21
C LEU A 184 20.14 0.23 10.16
N LYS A 185 19.73 -1.05 10.13
CA LYS A 185 20.36 -2.13 10.90
C LYS A 185 21.81 -2.39 10.47
N GLU A 186 22.07 -2.34 9.17
CA GLU A 186 23.43 -2.50 8.61
C GLU A 186 24.32 -1.32 9.03
N ASP A 187 23.87 -0.08 8.82
CA ASP A 187 24.59 1.13 9.19
C ASP A 187 24.90 1.14 10.72
N PHE A 188 23.94 0.70 11.54
CA PHE A 188 24.14 0.54 12.97
C PHE A 188 25.22 -0.51 13.30
N SER A 189 25.17 -1.67 12.64
CA SER A 189 26.16 -2.72 12.88
C SER A 189 27.57 -2.26 12.54
N TYR A 190 27.73 -1.53 11.41
CA TYR A 190 29.02 -0.93 11.04
C TYR A 190 29.48 0.12 12.06
N ALA A 191 28.59 1.03 12.48
CA ALA A 191 28.93 2.04 13.48
C ALA A 191 29.34 1.39 14.82
N MET A 192 28.58 0.37 15.26
CA MET A 192 28.88 -0.37 16.49
C MET A 192 30.24 -1.07 16.44
N ILE A 193 30.53 -1.78 15.34
CA ILE A 193 31.82 -2.45 15.16
C ILE A 193 32.96 -1.41 15.15
N HIS A 194 32.76 -0.27 14.49
CA HIS A 194 33.74 0.81 14.46
C HIS A 194 34.04 1.37 15.86
N ASP A 195 32.98 1.66 16.62
CA ASP A 195 33.10 2.28 17.95
C ASP A 195 33.59 1.27 19.03
N MET A 196 33.38 -0.04 18.80
CA MET A 196 34.01 -1.09 19.63
C MET A 196 35.49 -1.31 19.24
N LYS A 197 35.87 -1.13 17.97
CA LYS A 197 37.23 -1.33 17.51
C LYS A 197 38.19 -0.33 18.14
N THR A 198 37.79 0.91 18.36
CA THR A 198 38.65 1.96 18.95
C THR A 198 39.10 1.62 20.36
N PRO A 199 38.20 1.35 21.34
CA PRO A 199 38.62 0.97 22.69
C PRO A 199 39.39 -0.36 22.72
N ILE A 200 39.00 -1.34 21.88
CA ILE A 200 39.76 -2.60 21.77
C ILE A 200 41.19 -2.31 21.31
N SER A 201 41.37 -1.48 20.25
CA SER A 201 42.69 -1.16 19.73
C SER A 201 43.55 -0.38 20.76
N SER A 202 42.92 0.55 21.51
CA SER A 202 43.57 1.29 22.59
C SER A 202 44.02 0.35 23.69
N ALA A 203 43.15 -0.55 24.15
CA ALA A 203 43.49 -1.53 25.19
C ALA A 203 44.63 -2.47 24.72
N ILE A 204 44.60 -2.97 23.48
CA ILE A 204 45.66 -3.82 22.93
C ILE A 204 47.00 -3.06 22.84
N MET A 205 46.98 -1.79 22.40
CA MET A 205 48.19 -0.97 22.30
C MET A 205 48.80 -0.72 23.70
N CYS A 206 47.95 -0.35 24.69
CA CYS A 206 48.39 -0.14 26.07
C CYS A 206 48.96 -1.45 26.69
N THR A 207 48.27 -2.56 26.50
CA THR A 207 48.72 -3.88 27.00
C THR A 207 50.04 -4.31 26.35
N SER A 208 50.22 -4.12 25.05
CA SER A 208 51.48 -4.39 24.36
C SER A 208 52.63 -3.53 24.91
N ARG A 209 52.36 -2.27 25.24
CA ARG A 209 53.34 -1.36 25.82
C ARG A 209 53.73 -1.82 27.24
N LEU A 210 52.76 -2.22 28.06
CA LEU A 210 52.99 -2.79 29.38
C LEU A 210 53.82 -4.07 29.30
N HIS A 211 53.49 -4.96 28.35
CA HIS A 211 54.21 -6.24 28.17
C HIS A 211 55.67 -6.06 27.72
N SER A 212 55.98 -4.95 27.06
CA SER A 212 57.38 -4.71 26.56
C SER A 212 58.41 -4.52 27.61
N GLY A 213 58.08 -4.40 28.89
CA GLY A 213 58.97 -4.17 30.04
C GLY A 213 59.58 -2.76 30.08
N LYS A 214 59.35 -1.92 29.07
CA LYS A 214 59.98 -0.57 28.97
C LYS A 214 59.45 0.44 29.99
N LEU A 215 58.44 0.07 30.75
CA LEU A 215 57.79 0.91 31.75
C LEU A 215 58.04 0.41 33.19
N ASP A 216 58.82 -0.63 33.37
CA ASP A 216 59.03 -1.23 34.71
C ASP A 216 59.71 -0.28 35.68
N ASP A 217 60.61 0.59 35.15
CA ASP A 217 61.29 1.64 35.95
C ASP A 217 60.46 2.93 36.14
N LYS A 218 59.22 2.97 35.62
CA LYS A 218 58.32 4.14 35.63
C LYS A 218 56.93 3.78 36.17
N PRO A 219 56.76 3.53 37.45
CA PRO A 219 55.53 2.98 38.04
C PRO A 219 54.30 3.90 37.81
N GLU A 220 54.45 5.21 37.82
CA GLU A 220 53.36 6.14 37.60
C GLU A 220 52.81 6.03 36.17
N ILE A 221 53.70 5.94 35.18
CA ILE A 221 53.33 5.80 33.79
C ILE A 221 52.70 4.40 33.55
N LYS A 222 53.25 3.36 34.18
CA LYS A 222 52.72 2.00 34.12
C LYS A 222 51.30 1.92 34.66
N ASN A 223 51.05 2.55 35.83
CA ASN A 223 49.70 2.62 36.42
C ASN A 223 48.73 3.42 35.50
N HIS A 224 49.16 4.50 34.89
CA HIS A 224 48.35 5.24 33.94
C HIS A 224 47.91 4.39 32.76
N TYR A 225 48.79 3.54 32.19
CA TYR A 225 48.43 2.60 31.14
C TYR A 225 47.43 1.54 31.59
N PHE A 226 47.55 1.03 32.84
CA PHE A 226 46.55 0.11 33.39
C PHE A 226 45.17 0.81 33.53
N THR A 227 45.12 2.02 34.05
CA THR A 227 43.88 2.80 34.17
C THR A 227 43.23 3.03 32.79
N ILE A 228 44.02 3.28 31.72
CA ILE A 228 43.47 3.39 30.37
C ILE A 228 42.82 2.07 29.94
N VAL A 229 43.51 0.93 30.15
CA VAL A 229 42.95 -0.39 29.79
C VAL A 229 41.66 -0.68 30.54
N GLU A 230 41.62 -0.43 31.86
CA GLU A 230 40.43 -0.61 32.67
C GLU A 230 39.27 0.25 32.19
N ASN A 231 39.50 1.53 31.94
CA ASN A 231 38.48 2.45 31.44
C ASN A 231 37.92 2.02 30.08
N GLU A 232 38.78 1.55 29.16
CA GLU A 232 38.35 1.10 27.84
C GLU A 232 37.53 -0.21 27.91
N LEU A 233 37.89 -1.14 28.81
CA LEU A 233 37.12 -2.35 29.05
C LEU A 233 35.79 -2.07 29.73
N GLU A 234 35.73 -1.16 30.71
CA GLU A 234 34.45 -0.72 31.31
C GLU A 234 33.54 -0.05 30.29
N HIS A 235 34.11 0.77 29.41
CA HIS A 235 33.36 1.38 28.29
C HIS A 235 32.75 0.32 27.36
N LEU A 236 33.52 -0.71 27.00
CA LEU A 236 33.04 -1.83 26.17
C LEU A 236 31.91 -2.63 26.86
N LEU A 237 32.07 -2.87 28.18
CA LEU A 237 31.06 -3.57 28.96
C LEU A 237 29.75 -2.76 29.04
N ALA A 238 29.84 -1.45 29.32
CA ALA A 238 28.69 -0.56 29.32
C ALA A 238 27.97 -0.53 27.98
N LEU A 239 28.73 -0.51 26.87
CA LEU A 239 28.17 -0.56 25.51
C LEU A 239 27.44 -1.88 25.25
N SER A 240 28.03 -3.02 25.59
CA SER A 240 27.43 -4.35 25.46
C SER A 240 26.14 -4.45 26.28
N ASN A 241 26.15 -4.00 27.54
CA ASN A 241 24.98 -3.99 28.40
C ASN A 241 23.84 -3.13 27.80
N LYS A 242 24.17 -1.96 27.24
CA LYS A 242 23.19 -1.07 26.62
C LYS A 242 22.48 -1.73 25.44
N VAL A 243 23.20 -2.45 24.58
CA VAL A 243 22.62 -3.19 23.45
C VAL A 243 21.72 -4.33 23.94
N LEU A 244 22.16 -5.08 24.96
CA LEU A 244 21.40 -6.18 25.53
C LEU A 244 20.10 -5.67 26.20
N THR A 245 20.16 -4.57 26.93
CA THR A 245 18.99 -3.94 27.57
C THR A 245 17.99 -3.47 26.55
N LEU A 246 18.44 -2.81 25.48
CA LEU A 246 17.55 -2.43 24.37
C LEU A 246 16.87 -3.62 23.71
N ALA A 247 17.60 -4.72 23.51
CA ALA A 247 17.02 -5.94 22.93
C ALA A 247 15.96 -6.57 23.84
N LYS A 248 16.13 -6.49 25.17
CA LYS A 248 15.15 -6.98 26.15
C LYS A 248 13.93 -6.06 26.24
N LEU A 249 14.12 -4.76 26.23
CA LEU A 249 13.03 -3.76 26.21
C LEU A 249 12.12 -3.93 25.00
N GLU A 250 12.71 -4.09 23.80
CA GLU A 250 11.96 -4.30 22.56
C GLU A 250 11.11 -5.57 22.54
N GLN A 251 11.53 -6.60 23.26
CA GLN A 251 10.78 -7.84 23.38
C GLN A 251 9.70 -7.81 24.48
N HIS A 252 9.51 -6.67 25.16
CA HIS A 252 8.67 -6.53 26.36
C HIS A 252 8.97 -7.62 27.42
N LYS A 253 10.24 -8.08 27.47
CA LYS A 253 10.70 -9.12 28.40
C LYS A 253 11.39 -8.56 29.65
N LEU A 254 11.45 -7.25 29.77
CA LEU A 254 12.06 -6.62 30.91
C LEU A 254 11.01 -6.40 32.01
N GLU A 255 11.21 -7.05 33.13
CA GLU A 255 10.42 -6.79 34.33
C GLU A 255 10.94 -5.52 34.98
N MET A 256 10.08 -4.50 35.10
CA MET A 256 10.39 -3.24 35.75
C MET A 256 10.23 -3.35 37.27
N ASN A 257 11.22 -2.97 38.01
CA ASN A 257 11.14 -2.87 39.49
C ASN A 257 10.76 -1.45 39.90
N LYS A 258 9.51 -1.08 39.65
CA LYS A 258 8.99 0.27 39.92
C LYS A 258 8.84 0.46 41.44
N LYS A 259 9.41 1.54 41.96
CA LYS A 259 9.33 1.98 43.38
C LYS A 259 9.27 3.51 43.45
N GLU A 260 9.00 4.05 44.64
CA GLU A 260 9.18 5.48 44.88
C GLU A 260 10.66 5.85 44.81
N VAL A 261 11.01 6.71 43.86
CA VAL A 261 12.38 7.17 43.63
C VAL A 261 12.48 8.66 44.00
N PRO A 262 13.33 9.04 44.94
CA PRO A 262 13.57 10.44 45.27
C PRO A 262 14.37 11.11 44.13
N LEU A 263 13.83 12.20 43.55
CA LEU A 263 14.43 12.85 42.38
C LEU A 263 15.69 13.62 42.72
N SER A 264 15.74 14.37 43.84
CA SER A 264 16.85 15.24 44.15
C SER A 264 18.19 14.50 44.26
N PRO A 265 18.30 13.39 45.04
CA PRO A 265 19.56 12.65 45.12
C PRO A 265 20.00 12.06 43.80
N MET A 266 19.04 11.56 43.01
CA MET A 266 19.34 10.97 41.70
C MET A 266 19.86 12.00 40.69
N ILE A 267 19.27 13.19 40.67
CA ILE A 267 19.71 14.29 39.80
C ILE A 267 21.06 14.87 40.26
N GLU A 268 21.28 15.01 41.58
CA GLU A 268 22.55 15.47 42.12
C GLU A 268 23.71 14.54 41.75
N ASP A 269 23.52 13.22 41.86
CA ASP A 269 24.51 12.22 41.46
C ASP A 269 24.83 12.30 39.94
N LEU A 270 23.82 12.50 39.11
CA LEU A 270 24.04 12.71 37.68
C LEU A 270 24.81 13.99 37.39
N ILE A 271 24.48 15.10 38.03
CA ILE A 271 25.18 16.38 37.88
C ILE A 271 26.67 16.24 38.28
N GLU A 272 26.94 15.62 39.42
CA GLU A 272 28.32 15.37 39.90
C GLU A 272 29.09 14.53 38.87
N LYS A 273 28.52 13.41 38.41
CA LYS A 273 29.11 12.51 37.41
C LYS A 273 29.50 13.24 36.14
N PHE A 274 28.60 14.06 35.58
CA PHE A 274 28.86 14.75 34.30
C PHE A 274 29.79 15.95 34.46
N THR A 275 29.80 16.61 35.63
CA THR A 275 30.72 17.71 35.92
C THR A 275 32.18 17.24 36.00
N ILE A 276 32.42 16.05 36.56
CA ILE A 276 33.78 15.47 36.65
C ILE A 276 34.24 14.91 35.29
N LYS A 277 33.33 14.33 34.51
CA LYS A 277 33.69 13.56 33.31
C LYS A 277 34.01 14.41 32.09
N THR A 278 33.60 15.66 32.03
CA THR A 278 33.65 16.44 30.79
C THR A 278 34.59 17.67 30.94
N GLU A 279 35.34 17.93 29.84
CA GLU A 279 36.19 19.14 29.74
C GLU A 279 35.40 20.40 29.34
N LYS A 280 34.14 20.23 28.86
CA LYS A 280 33.27 21.34 28.49
C LYS A 280 32.73 22.06 29.72
N THR A 281 32.55 23.37 29.63
CA THR A 281 31.88 24.15 30.66
C THR A 281 30.37 23.87 30.65
N ILE A 282 29.87 23.22 31.70
CA ILE A 282 28.45 22.93 31.88
C ILE A 282 27.90 23.79 33.01
N HIS A 283 26.75 24.42 32.77
CA HIS A 283 26.00 25.15 33.78
C HIS A 283 24.69 24.41 34.07
N PHE A 284 24.63 23.68 35.15
CA PHE A 284 23.41 23.02 35.58
C PHE A 284 22.56 23.97 36.44
N THR A 285 21.25 23.93 36.23
CA THR A 285 20.23 24.55 37.08
C THR A 285 19.13 23.53 37.35
N THR A 286 18.58 23.52 38.56
CA THR A 286 17.53 22.59 38.96
C THR A 286 16.35 23.34 39.60
N ASP A 287 15.11 22.93 39.21
CA ASP A 287 13.86 23.40 39.82
C ASP A 287 12.92 22.19 40.00
N LEU A 288 13.17 21.40 41.05
CA LEU A 288 12.47 20.16 41.35
C LEU A 288 11.28 20.42 42.28
N LYS A 289 10.06 20.45 41.72
CA LYS A 289 8.80 20.61 42.47
C LYS A 289 8.20 19.27 42.91
N THR A 290 8.57 18.18 42.23
CA THR A 290 8.17 16.81 42.55
C THR A 290 9.31 16.16 43.35
N GLU A 291 9.02 15.71 44.56
CA GLU A 291 10.04 15.10 45.45
C GLU A 291 10.37 13.65 45.03
N LYS A 292 9.33 12.89 44.62
CA LYS A 292 9.45 11.47 44.31
C LYS A 292 8.62 11.15 43.04
N VAL A 293 9.07 10.14 42.30
CA VAL A 293 8.33 9.55 41.18
C VAL A 293 8.27 8.05 41.34
N TYR A 294 7.21 7.41 40.79
CA TYR A 294 7.08 5.95 40.83
C TYR A 294 7.68 5.34 39.57
N ALA A 295 8.92 4.85 39.69
CA ALA A 295 9.67 4.37 38.53
C ALA A 295 10.69 3.28 38.93
N ASP A 296 11.26 2.63 37.90
CA ASP A 296 12.50 1.88 38.10
C ASP A 296 13.68 2.85 38.10
N GLU A 297 14.35 2.91 39.23
CA GLU A 297 15.42 3.88 39.49
C GLU A 297 16.57 3.78 38.50
N GLU A 298 17.01 2.56 38.18
CA GLU A 298 18.14 2.32 37.30
C GLU A 298 17.84 2.77 35.87
N PHE A 299 16.69 2.35 35.33
CA PHE A 299 16.28 2.71 33.98
C PHE A 299 15.94 4.20 33.85
N LEU A 300 15.28 4.78 34.82
CA LEU A 300 14.99 6.23 34.81
C LEU A 300 16.27 7.06 34.87
N LYS A 301 17.20 6.71 35.78
CA LYS A 301 18.50 7.36 35.89
C LYS A 301 19.29 7.29 34.58
N GLU A 302 19.29 6.13 33.92
CA GLU A 302 19.97 5.96 32.63
C GLU A 302 19.27 6.74 31.51
N ALA A 303 17.94 6.82 31.49
CA ALA A 303 17.19 7.63 30.53
C ALA A 303 17.54 9.12 30.66
N ILE A 304 17.55 9.65 31.87
CA ILE A 304 17.96 11.05 32.15
C ILE A 304 19.44 11.27 31.79
N SER A 305 20.31 10.32 32.12
CA SER A 305 21.73 10.34 31.74
C SER A 305 21.93 10.43 30.21
N ASN A 306 21.13 9.70 29.41
CA ASN A 306 21.17 9.78 27.96
C ASN A 306 20.75 11.15 27.43
N LEU A 307 19.78 11.81 28.06
CA LEU A 307 19.34 13.15 27.66
C LEU A 307 20.42 14.20 28.00
N ILE A 308 21.05 14.11 29.20
CA ILE A 308 22.16 14.98 29.58
C ILE A 308 23.37 14.79 28.65
N ASP A 309 23.74 13.54 28.34
CA ASP A 309 24.82 13.23 27.40
C ASP A 309 24.57 13.83 26.01
N ASN A 310 23.31 13.74 25.50
CA ASN A 310 22.92 14.38 24.27
C ASN A 310 23.03 15.90 24.33
N ALA A 311 22.57 16.54 25.41
CA ALA A 311 22.71 17.99 25.62
C ALA A 311 24.17 18.44 25.53
N ILE A 312 25.09 17.70 26.17
CA ILE A 312 26.53 17.98 26.14
C ILE A 312 27.11 17.74 24.74
N LYS A 313 26.77 16.63 24.09
CA LYS A 313 27.28 16.25 22.75
C LYS A 313 26.88 17.24 21.68
N TYR A 314 25.63 17.68 21.72
CA TYR A 314 25.05 18.55 20.70
C TYR A 314 25.06 20.02 21.08
N SER A 315 25.90 20.42 22.02
CA SER A 315 26.18 21.80 22.37
C SER A 315 27.45 22.32 21.69
N LYS A 316 27.61 23.63 21.69
CA LYS A 316 28.81 24.34 21.28
C LYS A 316 29.93 24.21 22.33
N GLU A 317 30.66 25.29 22.61
CA GLU A 317 31.76 25.29 23.59
C GLU A 317 31.28 25.18 25.05
N SER A 318 30.08 25.68 25.34
CA SER A 318 29.44 25.58 26.65
C SER A 318 27.98 25.18 26.49
N VAL A 319 27.42 24.59 27.55
CA VAL A 319 26.01 24.21 27.56
C VAL A 319 25.37 24.62 28.91
N LYS A 320 24.12 25.13 28.79
CA LYS A 320 23.24 25.34 29.95
C LYS A 320 22.20 24.23 29.93
N ILE A 321 22.13 23.46 31.00
CA ILE A 321 21.18 22.37 31.18
C ILE A 321 20.29 22.71 32.38
N ASN A 322 18.98 22.82 32.16
CA ASN A 322 18.02 23.00 33.22
C ASN A 322 17.20 21.71 33.40
N ILE A 323 17.18 21.17 34.61
CA ILE A 323 16.39 20.01 34.96
C ILE A 323 15.30 20.47 35.93
N SER A 324 14.06 20.34 35.50
CA SER A 324 12.91 20.74 36.31
C SER A 324 11.90 19.58 36.42
N SER A 325 11.16 19.60 37.54
CA SER A 325 10.04 18.64 37.69
C SER A 325 8.76 19.37 38.06
N SER A 326 7.66 18.84 37.61
CA SER A 326 6.32 19.28 37.92
C SER A 326 5.37 18.08 37.96
N SER A 327 4.16 18.31 38.44
CA SER A 327 3.18 17.24 38.59
C SER A 327 1.83 17.75 38.13
N ASP A 328 1.14 16.96 37.30
CA ASP A 328 -0.26 17.17 36.95
C ASP A 328 -1.17 16.16 37.67
N ALA A 329 -2.45 16.07 37.31
CA ALA A 329 -3.40 15.17 37.94
C ALA A 329 -3.04 13.68 37.74
N ASN A 330 -2.40 13.32 36.64
CA ASN A 330 -2.18 11.94 36.23
C ASN A 330 -0.70 11.54 36.13
N HIS A 331 0.20 12.53 35.99
CA HIS A 331 1.61 12.28 35.70
C HIS A 331 2.53 13.14 36.55
N ASP A 332 3.70 12.58 36.86
CA ASP A 332 4.87 13.33 37.25
C ASP A 332 5.72 13.60 36.01
N ILE A 333 6.15 14.85 35.84
CA ILE A 333 6.80 15.33 34.62
C ILE A 333 8.23 15.78 34.98
N ILE A 334 9.21 15.23 34.27
CA ILE A 334 10.63 15.65 34.39
C ILE A 334 11.02 16.30 33.06
N ASN A 335 11.43 17.56 33.09
CA ASN A 335 11.87 18.29 31.92
C ASN A 335 13.39 18.46 31.93
N ILE A 336 14.03 18.18 30.83
CA ILE A 336 15.46 18.40 30.60
C ILE A 336 15.58 19.34 29.39
N TYR A 337 15.98 20.58 29.69
CA TYR A 337 16.19 21.65 28.72
C TYR A 337 17.67 21.86 28.47
N ASP A 338 18.07 22.07 27.20
CA ASP A 338 19.43 22.47 26.81
C ASP A 338 19.38 23.62 25.76
N ASN A 339 20.39 24.47 25.80
CA ASN A 339 20.61 25.53 24.80
C ASN A 339 21.54 25.10 23.64
N GLY A 340 21.49 23.85 23.25
CA GLY A 340 22.28 23.26 22.18
C GLY A 340 21.87 23.71 20.76
N ILE A 341 22.19 22.87 19.78
CA ILE A 341 21.90 23.16 18.37
C ILE A 341 20.43 23.01 17.99
N GLY A 342 19.58 22.51 18.90
CA GLY A 342 18.17 22.21 18.61
C GLY A 342 17.96 21.11 17.57
N ILE A 343 16.70 20.80 17.29
CA ILE A 343 16.29 19.71 16.40
C ILE A 343 15.26 20.23 15.39
N PRO A 344 15.53 20.08 14.07
CA PRO A 344 14.59 20.49 13.03
C PRO A 344 13.23 19.83 13.19
N GLN A 345 12.14 20.57 12.98
CA GLN A 345 10.77 20.08 13.17
C GLN A 345 10.45 18.80 12.38
N LYS A 346 10.99 18.66 11.17
CA LYS A 346 10.85 17.47 10.32
C LYS A 346 11.44 16.20 10.93
N ASP A 347 12.44 16.35 11.82
CA ASP A 347 13.17 15.24 12.43
C ASP A 347 12.62 14.87 13.82
N GLN A 348 11.91 15.78 14.52
CA GLN A 348 11.44 15.59 15.89
C GLN A 348 10.59 14.32 16.09
N LYS A 349 9.81 13.94 15.11
CA LYS A 349 9.02 12.69 15.17
C LYS A 349 9.86 11.42 14.98
N LYS A 350 11.02 11.54 14.34
CA LYS A 350 11.86 10.39 13.94
C LYS A 350 13.04 10.14 14.87
N ILE A 351 13.44 11.13 15.67
CA ILE A 351 14.62 11.00 16.56
C ILE A 351 14.50 9.90 17.60
N PHE A 352 13.29 9.46 17.90
CA PHE A 352 13.01 8.33 18.79
C PHE A 352 13.00 6.98 18.05
N GLU A 353 12.98 6.98 16.70
CA GLU A 353 13.12 5.75 15.93
C GLU A 353 14.54 5.19 16.09
N LYS A 354 14.64 3.87 16.15
CA LYS A 354 15.91 3.16 16.30
C LYS A 354 16.86 3.50 15.14
N PHE A 355 18.10 3.82 15.44
CA PHE A 355 19.17 4.14 14.48
C PHE A 355 18.97 5.46 13.71
N GLU A 356 17.93 6.22 13.99
CA GLU A 356 17.75 7.53 13.35
C GLU A 356 18.62 8.59 14.03
N ARG A 357 19.15 9.52 13.22
CA ARG A 357 19.89 10.70 13.63
C ARG A 357 19.32 11.90 12.90
N ALA A 358 19.26 13.05 13.57
CA ALA A 358 18.76 14.27 12.94
C ALA A 358 19.52 14.58 11.64
N SER A 359 18.82 15.06 10.61
CA SER A 359 19.38 15.31 9.27
C SER A 359 20.53 16.34 9.28
N ALA A 360 20.49 17.30 10.20
CA ALA A 360 21.56 18.28 10.38
C ALA A 360 22.92 17.63 10.75
N ILE A 361 22.90 16.48 11.43
CA ILE A 361 24.10 15.76 11.88
C ILE A 361 24.63 14.84 10.75
N LYS A 362 23.74 14.33 9.90
CA LYS A 362 24.14 13.48 8.74
C LYS A 362 24.98 14.24 7.72
N GLN A 363 24.90 15.57 7.67
CA GLN A 363 25.65 16.41 6.72
C GLN A 363 27.09 16.69 7.15
N THR A 364 27.42 16.59 8.43
CA THR A 364 28.78 16.77 8.97
C THR A 364 29.59 15.48 8.83
N ARG A 365 30.02 15.13 7.61
CA ARG A 365 30.74 13.89 7.30
C ARG A 365 32.18 13.76 7.86
N LYS A 366 32.72 14.80 8.50
CA LYS A 366 34.06 14.75 9.12
C LYS A 366 33.99 15.41 10.51
N GLY A 367 33.94 14.59 11.55
CA GLY A 367 34.15 15.04 12.94
C GLY A 367 32.89 15.39 13.75
N GLY A 368 31.70 14.99 13.34
CA GLY A 368 30.48 15.13 14.17
C GLY A 368 30.52 14.20 15.39
N PRO A 369 29.79 14.53 16.48
CA PRO A 369 29.80 13.74 17.72
C PRO A 369 29.43 12.28 17.44
N SER A 370 30.28 11.36 17.95
CA SER A 370 30.09 9.90 17.84
C SER A 370 28.87 9.46 18.61
N GLY A 371 28.06 8.54 18.04
CA GLY A 371 26.93 7.95 18.73
C GLY A 371 26.04 7.09 17.85
N PHE A 372 25.53 5.99 18.41
CA PHE A 372 24.78 4.94 17.71
C PHE A 372 23.34 5.31 17.31
N GLY A 373 22.83 6.49 17.69
CA GLY A 373 21.40 6.79 17.54
C GLY A 373 20.49 5.92 18.43
N LEU A 374 21.04 5.33 19.47
CA LEU A 374 20.32 4.47 20.42
C LEU A 374 19.83 5.22 21.67
N GLY A 375 20.44 6.37 22.03
CA GLY A 375 20.16 7.07 23.30
C GLY A 375 18.71 7.52 23.41
N LEU A 376 18.18 8.21 22.39
CA LEU A 376 16.79 8.66 22.40
C LEU A 376 15.78 7.51 22.22
N ASN A 377 16.15 6.49 21.44
CA ASN A 377 15.33 5.29 21.37
C ASN A 377 15.27 4.56 22.72
N TYR A 378 16.39 4.49 23.44
CA TYR A 378 16.43 3.95 24.80
C TYR A 378 15.48 4.73 25.73
N VAL A 379 15.56 6.08 25.73
CA VAL A 379 14.64 6.92 26.50
C VAL A 379 13.18 6.61 26.17
N TYR A 380 12.85 6.49 24.89
CA TYR A 380 11.49 6.14 24.45
C TYR A 380 11.05 4.77 24.97
N GLN A 381 11.87 3.73 24.82
CA GLN A 381 11.57 2.37 25.27
C GLN A 381 11.43 2.28 26.79
N VAL A 382 12.28 2.99 27.55
CA VAL A 382 12.17 3.08 29.01
C VAL A 382 10.86 3.74 29.42
N MET A 383 10.50 4.86 28.77
CA MET A 383 9.24 5.53 29.07
C MET A 383 8.03 4.67 28.72
N GLU A 384 8.06 3.96 27.59
CA GLU A 384 7.01 3.02 27.20
C GLU A 384 6.86 1.87 28.21
N ALA A 385 7.98 1.31 28.71
CA ALA A 385 7.97 0.26 29.72
C ALA A 385 7.47 0.78 31.09
N HIS A 386 7.60 2.07 31.36
CA HIS A 386 6.98 2.72 32.51
C HIS A 386 5.50 3.08 32.28
N GLU A 387 4.92 2.76 31.12
CA GLU A 387 3.58 3.20 30.70
C GLU A 387 3.45 4.72 30.59
N GLY A 388 4.60 5.38 30.49
CA GLY A 388 4.76 6.82 30.39
C GLY A 388 4.89 7.29 28.94
N ARG A 389 5.29 8.56 28.80
CA ARG A 389 5.49 9.17 27.46
C ARG A 389 6.70 10.10 27.49
N VAL A 390 7.31 10.29 26.32
CA VAL A 390 8.34 11.32 26.11
C VAL A 390 7.87 12.29 25.03
N TYR A 391 8.03 13.58 25.30
CA TYR A 391 7.78 14.65 24.35
C TYR A 391 9.03 15.47 24.11
N ILE A 392 9.05 16.16 22.99
CA ILE A 392 10.11 17.09 22.63
C ILE A 392 9.50 18.42 22.19
N ASN A 393 10.09 19.50 22.69
CA ASN A 393 9.91 20.87 22.23
C ASN A 393 11.29 21.42 21.87
N SER A 394 11.51 21.77 20.60
CA SER A 394 12.84 22.20 20.15
C SER A 394 12.76 23.15 18.98
N ILE A 395 13.64 24.15 18.96
CA ILE A 395 13.87 25.07 17.86
C ILE A 395 15.29 24.90 17.35
N GLU A 396 15.44 24.63 16.06
CA GLU A 396 16.75 24.48 15.43
C GLU A 396 17.59 25.74 15.61
N GLY A 397 18.80 25.59 16.12
CA GLY A 397 19.74 26.69 16.42
C GLY A 397 19.59 27.33 17.80
N GLU A 398 18.53 27.01 18.57
CA GLU A 398 18.23 27.67 19.83
C GLU A 398 18.25 26.75 21.04
N PHE A 399 17.40 25.72 21.09
CA PHE A 399 17.25 24.86 22.25
C PHE A 399 16.60 23.51 21.93
N SER A 400 16.75 22.54 22.87
CA SER A 400 15.89 21.36 22.97
C SER A 400 15.40 21.19 24.41
N GLU A 401 14.14 20.75 24.55
CA GLU A 401 13.53 20.40 25.82
C GLU A 401 12.83 19.04 25.68
N PHE A 402 13.22 18.08 26.49
CA PHE A 402 12.62 16.76 26.57
C PHE A 402 11.79 16.66 27.84
N SER A 403 10.53 16.23 27.72
CA SER A 403 9.60 16.02 28.82
C SER A 403 9.30 14.54 28.99
N LEU A 404 9.67 13.97 30.13
CA LEU A 404 9.38 12.60 30.54
C LEU A 404 8.13 12.60 31.41
N LEU A 405 7.05 11.98 30.97
CA LEU A 405 5.78 11.87 31.69
C LEU A 405 5.65 10.48 32.30
N ILE A 406 5.67 10.38 33.61
CA ILE A 406 5.58 9.12 34.36
C ILE A 406 4.19 9.05 35.00
N PRO A 407 3.39 7.99 34.74
CA PRO A 407 2.09 7.86 35.38
C PRO A 407 2.20 7.76 36.90
N LYS A 408 1.30 8.46 37.59
CA LYS A 408 1.17 8.31 39.04
C LYS A 408 0.45 7.00 39.36
N ILE A 409 0.78 6.41 40.50
CA ILE A 409 -0.07 5.35 41.05
C ILE A 409 -1.38 6.03 41.49
N ILE A 410 -2.48 5.65 40.77
CA ILE A 410 -3.80 5.92 41.30
C ILE A 410 -4.05 4.81 42.33
N GLU A 411 -3.90 5.09 43.62
CA GLU A 411 -4.39 4.20 44.67
C GLU A 411 -5.90 4.09 44.43
N SER A 412 -6.33 2.95 43.91
CA SER A 412 -7.75 2.58 43.96
C SER A 412 -8.08 2.34 45.42
N TYR A 413 -8.72 3.29 46.05
CA TYR A 413 -9.39 3.06 47.32
C TYR A 413 -10.57 2.09 47.00
N ASP A 414 -10.34 0.78 47.19
CA ASP A 414 -11.42 -0.21 47.37
C ASP A 414 -12.03 -0.11 48.75
#